data_1fcaf1b5004c92156235eb9665d38bca
#
_entry.id   1fcaf1b5004c92156235eb9665d38bca
#
_cell.length_a   1.000
_cell.length_b   1.000
_cell.length_c   1.000
_cell.angle_alpha   90.00
_cell.angle_beta   90.00
_cell.angle_gamma   90.00
#
_symmetry.space_group_name_H-M   'P 1'
#
loop_
_entity.id
_entity.type
_entity.pdbx_description
1 polymer ?
#
loop_
_entity_poly.entity_id
_entity_poly.type
_entity_poly.pdbx_seq_one_letter_code
_entity_poly.pdbx_strand_id
1 'polypeptide(L)'
;AEEQLRETIFNFDPAAKSRNEVLVSYPGFFAIAVYRLANFLWKNEVPVLPRLFSEYVHGKTGIDIHPGAAIGERFFIDHGTGIVVGETAIIGDDVKIYQGVTLGALIVRKEESHIKRHPTIGNQVTIYANATILGGQTLIGNGSIIGGNVWITNSIPENSLVYHKSEVTIKSKNPFPEPLNFVI
;
A
#
# COMPACT_ATOMS: atom_id res chain seq x y z
N ALA A 1 0.11 -9.01 18.26
CA ALA A 1 -0.02 -8.28 16.97
C ALA A 1 0.95 -7.08 16.89
N GLU A 2 0.92 -6.15 17.85
CA GLU A 2 1.79 -4.94 17.82
C GLU A 2 3.28 -5.28 17.96
N GLU A 3 3.63 -6.23 18.80
CA GLU A 3 5.02 -6.66 18.97
C GLU A 3 5.58 -7.35 17.73
N GLN A 4 4.77 -8.16 17.07
CA GLN A 4 5.12 -8.78 15.79
C GLN A 4 5.30 -7.74 14.68
N LEU A 5 4.43 -6.73 14.61
CA LEU A 5 4.55 -5.65 13.63
C LEU A 5 5.83 -4.84 13.85
N ARG A 6 6.13 -4.49 15.10
CA ARG A 6 7.36 -3.78 15.48
C ARG A 6 8.61 -4.57 15.11
N GLU A 7 8.60 -5.88 15.36
CA GLU A 7 9.69 -6.79 15.00
C GLU A 7 9.84 -6.86 13.47
N THR A 8 8.74 -6.98 12.76
CA THR A 8 8.73 -7.00 11.29
C THR A 8 9.36 -5.74 10.71
N ILE A 9 8.96 -4.56 11.16
CA ILE A 9 9.51 -3.28 10.67
C ILE A 9 11.01 -3.20 10.99
N PHE A 10 11.41 -3.52 12.21
CA PHE A 10 12.81 -3.49 12.62
C PHE A 10 13.70 -4.41 11.78
N ASN A 11 13.19 -5.58 11.40
CA ASN A 11 13.95 -6.54 10.59
C ASN A 11 13.96 -6.20 9.09
N PHE A 12 12.98 -5.45 8.60
CA PHE A 12 12.86 -5.12 7.18
C PHE A 12 13.45 -3.78 6.79
N ASP A 13 13.58 -2.84 7.73
CA ASP A 13 14.16 -1.53 7.45
C ASP A 13 15.62 -1.47 7.94
N PRO A 14 16.61 -1.46 7.02
CA PRO A 14 18.02 -1.33 7.39
C PRO A 14 18.35 -0.03 8.14
N ALA A 15 17.50 1.00 8.03
CA ALA A 15 17.69 2.29 8.70
C ALA A 15 17.22 2.27 10.16
N ALA A 16 16.38 1.31 10.57
CA ALA A 16 15.86 1.20 11.92
C ALA A 16 16.97 0.79 12.92
N LYS A 17 17.31 1.67 13.85
CA LYS A 17 18.37 1.43 14.86
C LYS A 17 17.86 0.68 16.09
N SER A 18 16.59 0.76 16.39
CA SER A 18 15.98 0.07 17.53
C SER A 18 14.48 -0.13 17.37
N ARG A 19 13.93 -1.13 18.06
CA ARG A 19 12.49 -1.36 18.14
C ARG A 19 11.72 -0.19 18.75
N ASN A 20 12.33 0.55 19.67
CA ASN A 20 11.74 1.75 20.27
C ASN A 20 11.65 2.90 19.26
N GLU A 21 12.64 3.05 18.40
CA GLU A 21 12.61 4.03 17.31
C GLU A 21 11.42 3.77 16.36
N VAL A 22 11.21 2.51 15.97
CA VAL A 22 10.06 2.12 15.16
C VAL A 22 8.74 2.51 15.83
N LEU A 23 8.60 2.25 17.13
CA LEU A 23 7.38 2.54 17.88
C LEU A 23 7.03 4.05 17.90
N VAL A 24 8.03 4.91 18.05
CA VAL A 24 7.81 6.33 18.30
C VAL A 24 7.94 7.22 17.07
N SER A 25 8.57 6.76 15.98
CA SER A 25 8.89 7.61 14.83
C SER A 25 8.34 7.14 13.50
N TYR A 26 7.90 5.88 13.36
CA TYR A 26 7.46 5.35 12.08
C TYR A 26 5.98 5.65 11.80
N PRO A 27 5.67 6.47 10.78
CA PRO A 27 4.28 6.81 10.47
C PRO A 27 3.45 5.59 10.06
N GLY A 28 4.06 4.63 9.37
CA GLY A 28 3.41 3.37 9.00
C GLY A 28 2.98 2.54 10.21
N PHE A 29 3.82 2.46 11.25
CA PHE A 29 3.46 1.79 12.50
C PHE A 29 2.25 2.44 13.17
N PHE A 30 2.29 3.77 13.31
CA PHE A 30 1.20 4.53 13.90
C PHE A 30 -0.11 4.36 13.12
N ALA A 31 -0.04 4.44 11.79
CA ALA A 31 -1.22 4.27 10.94
C ALA A 31 -1.84 2.88 11.09
N ILE A 32 -1.03 1.81 11.12
CA ILE A 32 -1.52 0.44 11.27
C ILE A 32 -2.09 0.21 12.67
N ALA A 33 -1.44 0.70 13.73
CA ALA A 33 -1.94 0.55 15.10
C ALA A 33 -3.32 1.18 15.28
N VAL A 34 -3.50 2.41 14.80
CA VAL A 34 -4.82 3.09 14.86
C VAL A 34 -5.82 2.42 13.92
N TYR A 35 -5.41 1.96 12.73
CA TYR A 35 -6.28 1.18 11.86
C TYR A 35 -6.80 -0.08 12.56
N ARG A 36 -5.97 -0.85 13.29
CA ARG A 36 -6.42 -2.04 14.03
C ARG A 36 -7.52 -1.72 15.03
N LEU A 37 -7.38 -0.61 15.77
CA LEU A 37 -8.43 -0.14 16.68
C LEU A 37 -9.69 0.29 15.91
N ALA A 38 -9.54 1.08 14.86
CA ALA A 38 -10.66 1.53 14.04
C ALA A 38 -11.41 0.35 13.38
N ASN A 39 -10.67 -0.66 12.89
CA ASN A 39 -11.26 -1.87 12.30
C ASN A 39 -12.02 -2.71 13.34
N PHE A 40 -11.49 -2.82 14.57
CA PHE A 40 -12.20 -3.48 15.67
C PHE A 40 -13.54 -2.77 15.97
N LEU A 41 -13.54 -1.45 16.08
CA LEU A 41 -14.76 -0.67 16.31
C LEU A 41 -15.73 -0.78 15.12
N TRP A 42 -15.20 -0.77 13.89
CA TRP A 42 -15.99 -0.94 12.66
C TRP A 42 -16.72 -2.29 12.65
N LYS A 43 -16.03 -3.39 12.97
CA LYS A 43 -16.60 -4.73 13.05
C LYS A 43 -17.64 -4.89 14.15
N ASN A 44 -17.60 -4.04 15.18
CA ASN A 44 -18.60 -3.97 16.23
C ASN A 44 -19.68 -2.90 15.96
N GLU A 45 -19.79 -2.44 14.72
CA GLU A 45 -20.82 -1.51 14.24
C GLU A 45 -20.88 -0.18 15.04
N VAL A 46 -19.77 0.23 15.65
CA VAL A 46 -19.66 1.51 16.34
C VAL A 46 -19.76 2.64 15.30
N PRO A 47 -20.75 3.54 15.41
CA PRO A 47 -20.92 4.57 14.40
C PRO A 47 -19.87 5.68 14.55
N VAL A 48 -19.48 6.31 13.45
CA VAL A 48 -18.65 7.52 13.36
C VAL A 48 -17.21 7.36 13.83
N LEU A 49 -16.97 6.84 15.04
CA LEU A 49 -15.62 6.76 15.64
C LEU A 49 -14.56 6.07 14.77
N PRO A 50 -14.85 4.94 14.09
CA PRO A 50 -13.86 4.31 13.22
C PRO A 50 -13.33 5.26 12.14
N ARG A 51 -14.24 6.02 11.52
CA ARG A 51 -13.87 7.00 10.49
C ARG A 51 -13.11 8.19 11.08
N LEU A 52 -13.49 8.68 12.24
CA LEU A 52 -12.76 9.76 12.92
C LEU A 52 -11.31 9.37 13.22
N PHE A 53 -11.06 8.14 13.68
CA PHE A 53 -9.70 7.63 13.90
C PHE A 53 -8.90 7.54 12.60
N SER A 54 -9.50 6.99 11.53
CA SER A 54 -8.84 6.90 10.23
C SER A 54 -8.50 8.28 9.66
N GLU A 55 -9.43 9.23 9.68
CA GLU A 55 -9.18 10.58 9.18
C GLU A 55 -8.15 11.36 10.04
N TYR A 56 -8.16 11.15 11.35
CA TYR A 56 -7.14 11.73 12.21
C TYR A 56 -5.72 11.27 11.84
N VAL A 57 -5.55 9.96 11.64
CA VAL A 57 -4.25 9.38 11.26
C VAL A 57 -3.87 9.77 9.85
N HIS A 58 -4.81 9.76 8.91
CA HIS A 58 -4.61 10.24 7.55
C HIS A 58 -4.07 11.68 7.56
N GLY A 59 -4.70 12.56 8.32
CA GLY A 59 -4.23 13.96 8.47
C GLY A 59 -2.83 14.10 9.09
N LYS A 60 -2.34 13.13 9.85
CA LYS A 60 -1.01 13.14 10.49
C LYS A 60 0.08 12.48 9.64
N THR A 61 -0.25 11.47 8.87
CA THR A 61 0.71 10.59 8.19
C THR A 61 0.63 10.64 6.67
N GLY A 62 -0.47 11.13 6.12
CA GLY A 62 -0.78 11.02 4.69
C GLY A 62 -1.12 9.58 4.27
N ILE A 63 -1.42 8.68 5.22
CA ILE A 63 -1.77 7.28 4.98
C ILE A 63 -3.27 7.12 5.22
N ASP A 64 -4.03 6.86 4.16
CA ASP A 64 -5.48 6.68 4.19
C ASP A 64 -5.83 5.18 4.15
N ILE A 65 -6.24 4.63 5.30
CA ILE A 65 -6.72 3.25 5.39
C ILE A 65 -8.16 3.26 5.89
N HIS A 66 -9.09 2.82 5.06
CA HIS A 66 -10.48 2.70 5.48
C HIS A 66 -10.65 1.64 6.56
N PRO A 67 -11.39 1.89 7.66
CA PRO A 67 -11.54 0.96 8.77
C PRO A 67 -12.22 -0.37 8.37
N GLY A 68 -12.98 -0.39 7.28
CA GLY A 68 -13.61 -1.59 6.73
C GLY A 68 -12.66 -2.53 5.98
N ALA A 69 -11.46 -2.10 5.61
CA ALA A 69 -10.49 -2.97 4.95
C ALA A 69 -10.13 -4.17 5.83
N ALA A 70 -9.85 -5.32 5.20
CA ALA A 70 -9.38 -6.52 5.90
C ALA A 70 -7.87 -6.66 5.65
N ILE A 71 -7.05 -6.48 6.69
CA ILE A 71 -5.59 -6.54 6.57
C ILE A 71 -5.06 -7.64 7.50
N GLY A 72 -4.29 -8.55 6.94
CA GLY A 72 -3.64 -9.66 7.61
C GLY A 72 -2.54 -9.24 8.58
N GLU A 73 -1.74 -10.21 9.02
CA GLU A 73 -0.65 -9.99 9.98
C GLU A 73 0.61 -9.47 9.27
N ARG A 74 1.51 -8.87 10.05
CA ARG A 74 2.83 -8.41 9.61
C ARG A 74 2.80 -7.54 8.34
N PHE A 75 1.75 -6.73 8.22
CA PHE A 75 1.61 -5.75 7.15
C PHE A 75 2.58 -4.59 7.39
N PHE A 76 3.43 -4.34 6.42
CA PHE A 76 4.49 -3.32 6.51
C PHE A 76 4.25 -2.17 5.54
N ILE A 77 4.33 -0.95 6.07
CA ILE A 77 4.29 0.30 5.29
C ILE A 77 5.66 0.98 5.41
N ASP A 78 6.31 1.18 4.27
CA ASP A 78 7.52 1.98 4.19
C ASP A 78 7.21 3.38 3.64
N HIS A 79 7.77 4.42 4.27
CA HIS A 79 7.47 5.84 4.06
C HIS A 79 5.99 6.20 4.25
N GLY A 80 5.12 5.73 3.38
CA GLY A 80 3.66 5.67 3.54
C GLY A 80 2.88 6.84 2.97
N THR A 81 3.42 8.03 2.82
CA THR A 81 2.69 9.21 2.32
C THR A 81 1.97 8.91 0.99
N GLY A 82 0.67 9.23 0.94
CA GLY A 82 -0.14 9.04 -0.26
C GLY A 82 -0.66 7.61 -0.49
N ILE A 83 -0.49 6.72 0.48
CA ILE A 83 -1.15 5.40 0.43
C ILE A 83 -2.66 5.57 0.60
N VAL A 84 -3.42 4.83 -0.23
CA VAL A 84 -4.88 4.73 -0.13
C VAL A 84 -5.29 3.27 -0.13
N VAL A 85 -5.96 2.82 0.92
CA VAL A 85 -6.55 1.48 1.04
C VAL A 85 -8.05 1.59 1.22
N GLY A 86 -8.81 1.19 0.20
CA GLY A 86 -10.26 1.32 0.19
C GLY A 86 -10.99 0.30 1.05
N GLU A 87 -12.25 0.60 1.38
CA GLU A 87 -13.11 -0.10 2.34
C GLU A 87 -13.15 -1.62 2.18
N THR A 88 -13.30 -2.12 0.95
CA THR A 88 -13.45 -3.56 0.69
C THR A 88 -12.15 -4.22 0.22
N ALA A 89 -11.00 -3.56 0.41
CA ALA A 89 -9.70 -4.16 0.14
C ALA A 89 -9.45 -5.34 1.11
N ILE A 90 -8.82 -6.39 0.57
CA ILE A 90 -8.35 -7.53 1.35
C ILE A 90 -6.85 -7.63 1.13
N ILE A 91 -6.09 -7.65 2.21
CA ILE A 91 -4.63 -7.75 2.19
C ILE A 91 -4.24 -8.94 3.06
N GLY A 92 -3.45 -9.84 2.50
CA GLY A 92 -2.95 -11.02 3.19
C GLY A 92 -1.85 -10.72 4.20
N ASP A 93 -1.18 -11.78 4.63
CA ASP A 93 -0.07 -11.71 5.60
C ASP A 93 1.25 -11.36 4.90
N ASP A 94 2.18 -10.76 5.66
CA ASP A 94 3.55 -10.43 5.20
C ASP A 94 3.60 -9.52 3.96
N VAL A 95 2.59 -8.69 3.77
CA VAL A 95 2.53 -7.76 2.63
C VAL A 95 3.30 -6.49 2.95
N LYS A 96 4.08 -6.01 1.97
CA LYS A 96 4.84 -4.75 2.03
C LYS A 96 4.32 -3.78 1.00
N ILE A 97 4.07 -2.54 1.41
CA ILE A 97 3.70 -1.47 0.48
C ILE A 97 4.52 -0.20 0.74
N TYR A 98 4.80 0.50 -0.34
CA TYR A 98 5.55 1.75 -0.33
C TYR A 98 4.63 2.95 -0.53
N GLN A 99 5.18 4.15 -0.41
CA GLN A 99 4.45 5.41 -0.55
C GLN A 99 3.67 5.48 -1.88
N GLY A 100 2.53 6.18 -1.86
CA GLY A 100 1.71 6.45 -3.03
C GLY A 100 0.95 5.24 -3.61
N VAL A 101 1.02 4.07 -2.97
CA VAL A 101 0.27 2.89 -3.41
C VAL A 101 -1.23 3.12 -3.23
N THR A 102 -2.01 2.84 -4.27
CA THR A 102 -3.48 2.92 -4.23
C THR A 102 -4.11 1.56 -4.47
N LEU A 103 -4.88 1.09 -3.49
CA LEU A 103 -5.77 -0.07 -3.59
C LEU A 103 -7.21 0.42 -3.68
N GLY A 104 -7.66 0.74 -4.91
CA GLY A 104 -8.85 1.52 -5.19
C GLY A 104 -9.95 0.77 -5.91
N ALA A 105 -11.07 1.46 -6.16
CA ALA A 105 -12.17 0.99 -6.98
C ALA A 105 -12.03 1.53 -8.41
N LEU A 106 -12.50 0.76 -9.41
CA LEU A 106 -12.59 1.21 -10.82
C LEU A 106 -13.73 2.21 -11.02
N ILE A 107 -14.89 1.89 -10.48
CA ILE A 107 -16.11 2.70 -10.55
C ILE A 107 -16.75 2.68 -9.17
N VAL A 108 -17.24 3.80 -8.72
CA VAL A 108 -17.97 3.92 -7.44
C VAL A 108 -19.38 4.43 -7.75
N ARG A 109 -20.37 3.56 -7.54
CA ARG A 109 -21.79 3.93 -7.53
C ARG A 109 -22.30 3.82 -6.10
N LYS A 110 -23.03 4.81 -5.64
CA LYS A 110 -23.50 4.88 -4.25
C LYS A 110 -24.41 3.70 -3.90
N GLU A 111 -25.20 3.23 -4.85
CA GLU A 111 -26.11 2.09 -4.72
C GLU A 111 -25.36 0.75 -4.55
N GLU A 112 -24.12 0.69 -5.01
CA GLU A 112 -23.24 -0.50 -4.98
C GLU A 112 -22.19 -0.41 -3.85
N SER A 113 -22.37 0.47 -2.87
CA SER A 113 -21.41 0.68 -1.79
C SER A 113 -21.14 -0.58 -0.95
N HIS A 114 -22.09 -1.52 -0.88
CA HIS A 114 -21.98 -2.80 -0.17
C HIS A 114 -21.25 -3.90 -0.97
N ILE A 115 -20.99 -3.68 -2.27
CA ILE A 115 -20.32 -4.68 -3.12
C ILE A 115 -18.81 -4.53 -3.00
N LYS A 116 -18.09 -5.67 -3.09
CA LYS A 116 -16.63 -5.68 -3.16
C LYS A 116 -16.15 -4.93 -4.41
N ARG A 117 -15.44 -3.81 -4.20
CA ARG A 117 -14.99 -2.90 -5.26
C ARG A 117 -13.49 -2.61 -5.25
N HIS A 118 -12.77 -3.06 -4.20
CA HIS A 118 -11.32 -2.89 -4.05
C HIS A 118 -10.60 -4.22 -4.20
N PRO A 119 -9.32 -4.23 -4.61
CA PRO A 119 -8.59 -5.46 -4.91
C PRO A 119 -8.37 -6.37 -3.71
N THR A 120 -7.96 -7.60 -4.02
CA THR A 120 -7.43 -8.56 -3.06
C THR A 120 -5.94 -8.74 -3.32
N ILE A 121 -5.14 -8.61 -2.27
CA ILE A 121 -3.69 -8.81 -2.27
C ILE A 121 -3.40 -10.09 -1.50
N GLY A 122 -2.72 -11.03 -2.12
CA GLY A 122 -2.30 -12.29 -1.49
C GLY A 122 -1.23 -12.10 -0.42
N ASN A 123 -0.75 -13.21 0.12
CA ASN A 123 0.32 -13.21 1.13
C ASN A 123 1.68 -12.92 0.50
N GLN A 124 2.60 -12.35 1.28
CA GLN A 124 4.01 -12.14 0.90
C GLN A 124 4.18 -11.31 -0.39
N VAL A 125 3.23 -10.41 -0.67
CA VAL A 125 3.28 -9.51 -1.82
C VAL A 125 4.05 -8.25 -1.45
N THR A 126 4.90 -7.78 -2.38
CA THR A 126 5.56 -6.48 -2.27
C THR A 126 5.03 -5.55 -3.36
N ILE A 127 4.57 -4.35 -2.97
CA ILE A 127 4.02 -3.34 -3.88
C ILE A 127 4.85 -2.07 -3.77
N TYR A 128 5.61 -1.75 -4.82
CA TYR A 128 6.47 -0.59 -4.84
C TYR A 128 5.73 0.71 -5.11
N ALA A 129 6.43 1.81 -4.91
CA ALA A 129 5.91 3.17 -4.87
C ALA A 129 5.01 3.54 -6.05
N ASN A 130 3.92 4.25 -5.75
CA ASN A 130 2.96 4.80 -6.71
C ASN A 130 2.27 3.76 -7.61
N ALA A 131 2.33 2.48 -7.28
CA ALA A 131 1.54 1.48 -7.98
C ALA A 131 0.05 1.67 -7.67
N THR A 132 -0.77 1.60 -8.71
CA THR A 132 -2.24 1.72 -8.60
C THR A 132 -2.88 0.40 -9.00
N ILE A 133 -3.62 -0.23 -8.07
CA ILE A 133 -4.30 -1.50 -8.27
C ILE A 133 -5.79 -1.29 -8.00
N LEU A 134 -6.63 -1.54 -9.00
CA LEU A 134 -8.04 -1.20 -8.97
C LEU A 134 -8.95 -2.40 -9.26
N GLY A 135 -10.13 -2.37 -8.63
CA GLY A 135 -11.23 -3.27 -8.97
C GLY A 135 -11.43 -4.45 -8.02
N GLY A 136 -12.69 -4.72 -7.68
CA GLY A 136 -13.07 -5.76 -6.71
C GLY A 136 -12.78 -7.20 -7.14
N GLN A 137 -12.62 -7.44 -8.44
CA GLN A 137 -12.26 -8.75 -9.00
C GLN A 137 -10.76 -8.91 -9.19
N THR A 138 -9.98 -7.84 -9.03
CA THR A 138 -8.52 -7.87 -9.19
C THR A 138 -7.88 -8.57 -8.00
N LEU A 139 -7.16 -9.65 -8.29
CA LEU A 139 -6.39 -10.44 -7.33
C LEU A 139 -4.89 -10.38 -7.68
N ILE A 140 -4.08 -10.00 -6.73
CA ILE A 140 -2.61 -10.13 -6.82
C ILE A 140 -2.23 -11.42 -6.08
N GLY A 141 -1.70 -12.39 -6.82
CA GLY A 141 -1.34 -13.71 -6.28
C GLY A 141 -0.17 -13.64 -5.28
N ASN A 142 -0.11 -14.65 -4.41
CA ASN A 142 0.90 -14.75 -3.36
C ASN A 142 2.33 -14.63 -3.90
N GLY A 143 3.24 -14.06 -3.11
CA GLY A 143 4.67 -13.97 -3.43
C GLY A 143 5.00 -13.05 -4.62
N SER A 144 4.03 -12.30 -5.13
CA SER A 144 4.25 -11.44 -6.30
C SER A 144 4.91 -10.11 -5.91
N ILE A 145 5.65 -9.56 -6.85
CA ILE A 145 6.31 -8.25 -6.73
C ILE A 145 5.72 -7.31 -7.79
N ILE A 146 5.15 -6.21 -7.33
CA ILE A 146 4.56 -5.18 -8.17
C ILE A 146 5.49 -3.97 -8.17
N GLY A 147 6.07 -3.67 -9.32
CA GLY A 147 6.97 -2.54 -9.54
C GLY A 147 6.28 -1.19 -9.38
N GLY A 148 7.09 -0.15 -9.22
CA GLY A 148 6.57 1.21 -9.06
C GLY A 148 5.88 1.76 -10.31
N ASN A 149 4.96 2.71 -10.09
CA ASN A 149 4.24 3.45 -11.15
C ASN A 149 3.43 2.58 -12.13
N VAL A 150 3.09 1.35 -11.78
CA VAL A 150 2.25 0.49 -12.63
C VAL A 150 0.77 0.73 -12.33
N TRP A 151 -0.07 0.53 -13.38
CA TRP A 151 -1.52 0.62 -13.29
C TRP A 151 -2.13 -0.74 -13.60
N ILE A 152 -2.75 -1.38 -12.61
CA ILE A 152 -3.25 -2.75 -12.68
C ILE A 152 -4.77 -2.77 -12.46
N THR A 153 -5.49 -3.39 -13.40
CA THR A 153 -6.94 -3.59 -13.34
C THR A 153 -7.35 -5.04 -13.56
N ASN A 154 -6.37 -5.93 -13.76
CA ASN A 154 -6.57 -7.35 -13.97
C ASN A 154 -5.76 -8.16 -12.96
N SER A 155 -6.22 -9.36 -12.68
CA SER A 155 -5.54 -10.26 -11.74
C SER A 155 -4.15 -10.66 -12.23
N ILE A 156 -3.22 -10.78 -11.28
CA ILE A 156 -1.84 -11.21 -11.47
C ILE A 156 -1.66 -12.58 -10.81
N PRO A 157 -1.11 -13.57 -11.51
CA PRO A 157 -0.81 -14.88 -10.94
C PRO A 157 0.18 -14.78 -9.77
N GLU A 158 0.22 -15.81 -8.94
CA GLU A 158 1.21 -15.91 -7.87
C GLU A 158 2.65 -15.96 -8.39
N ASN A 159 3.61 -15.53 -7.56
CA ASN A 159 5.05 -15.52 -7.85
C ASN A 159 5.42 -14.73 -9.11
N SER A 160 4.65 -13.68 -9.43
CA SER A 160 4.86 -12.85 -10.62
C SER A 160 5.68 -11.61 -10.30
N LEU A 161 6.53 -11.19 -11.25
CA LEU A 161 7.19 -9.89 -11.24
C LEU A 161 6.55 -8.99 -12.31
N VAL A 162 5.90 -7.92 -11.86
CA VAL A 162 5.23 -6.94 -12.73
C VAL A 162 5.98 -5.62 -12.68
N TYR A 163 6.35 -5.10 -13.83
CA TYR A 163 7.01 -3.80 -13.93
C TYR A 163 6.63 -3.07 -15.22
N HIS A 164 6.74 -1.76 -15.18
CA HIS A 164 6.53 -0.91 -16.37
C HIS A 164 7.84 -0.71 -17.12
N LYS A 165 7.86 -1.04 -18.40
CA LYS A 165 9.00 -0.70 -19.28
C LYS A 165 8.74 0.67 -19.89
N SER A 166 9.44 1.70 -19.42
CA SER A 166 9.38 3.04 -19.99
C SER A 166 10.59 3.31 -20.86
N GLU A 167 10.38 4.04 -21.94
CA GLU A 167 11.43 4.55 -22.79
C GLU A 167 11.58 6.06 -22.57
N VAL A 168 12.78 6.51 -22.21
CA VAL A 168 13.09 7.93 -22.02
C VAL A 168 13.77 8.45 -23.28
N THR A 169 13.10 9.36 -23.98
CA THR A 169 13.67 10.04 -25.13
C THR A 169 14.22 11.41 -24.72
N ILE A 170 15.52 11.62 -24.91
CA ILE A 170 16.18 12.91 -24.67
C ILE A 170 16.28 13.64 -26.01
N LYS A 171 15.65 14.82 -26.09
CA LYS A 171 15.82 15.74 -27.24
C LYS A 171 16.58 16.96 -26.75
N SER A 172 17.79 17.16 -27.29
CA SER A 172 18.54 18.38 -27.05
C SER A 172 18.12 19.47 -28.04
N LYS A 173 18.00 20.70 -27.57
CA LYS A 173 17.81 21.89 -28.43
C LYS A 173 19.12 22.36 -29.05
N ASN A 174 20.25 21.94 -28.49
CA ASN A 174 21.58 22.18 -29.02
C ASN A 174 22.18 20.84 -29.47
N PRO A 175 22.86 20.75 -30.62
CA PRO A 175 23.57 19.54 -30.99
C PRO A 175 24.63 19.22 -29.92
N PHE A 176 24.59 18.01 -29.35
CA PHE A 176 25.67 17.56 -28.48
C PHE A 176 26.93 17.37 -29.31
N PRO A 177 28.10 17.84 -28.87
CA PRO A 177 29.34 17.68 -29.60
C PRO A 177 29.80 16.20 -29.66
N GLU A 178 29.32 15.34 -28.78
CA GLU A 178 29.61 13.92 -28.77
C GLU A 178 28.38 13.10 -28.30
N PRO A 179 28.22 11.87 -28.82
CA PRO A 179 27.15 10.98 -28.31
C PRO A 179 27.43 10.58 -26.89
N LEU A 180 26.45 10.82 -26.02
CA LEU A 180 26.47 10.31 -24.65
C LEU A 180 26.20 8.79 -24.66
N ASN A 181 27.25 8.00 -24.52
CA ASN A 181 27.14 6.56 -24.34
C ASN A 181 26.89 6.29 -22.86
N PHE A 182 25.62 6.03 -22.49
CA PHE A 182 25.31 5.44 -21.21
C PHE A 182 25.47 3.93 -21.31
N VAL A 183 26.51 3.38 -20.68
CA VAL A 183 26.63 1.95 -20.40
C VAL A 183 26.08 1.73 -19.01
N ILE A 184 24.99 0.97 -18.93
CA ILE A 184 24.43 0.49 -17.67
C ILE A 184 24.97 -0.90 -17.40
#